data_b0d6d274e6f02594189cd85bc751e5e9
#
_entry.id   b0d6d274e6f02594189cd85bc751e5e9
#
_cell.length_a   1.000
_cell.length_b   1.000
_cell.length_c   1.000
_cell.angle_alpha   90.00
_cell.angle_beta   90.00
_cell.angle_gamma   90.00
#
_symmetry.space_group_name_H-M   'P 1'
#
loop_
_entity.id
_entity.type
_entity.pdbx_description
1 polymer ?
#
loop_
_entity_poly.entity_id
_entity_poly.type
_entity_poly.pdbx_seq_one_letter_code
_entity_poly.pdbx_strand_id
1 'polypeptide(L)'
;TTVSVTLTDAAGNSNAARTTLVESSAQTIDANSPATTTSVTGSTDSLGVGDTITLTIVASEASLTCSACTMNSGTLTSFGLSSGTTYTAVYTVVEGQTDRAAGASNFISIVLSDAAGNTNAAFATLTESGGHITIDANSPTITSATVTGGTAKIGDAITVTVAAVTAGYTLGTSTMNGVNLAGFSDGGG
;
A
#
# COMPACT_ATOMS: atom_id res chain seq x y z
N THR A 1 16.42 -36.13 -6.81
CA THR A 1 17.34 -35.42 -7.72
C THR A 1 18.13 -36.46 -8.53
N THR A 2 18.12 -36.38 -9.84
CA THR A 2 18.96 -37.22 -10.70
C THR A 2 20.17 -36.41 -11.14
N VAL A 3 21.34 -37.00 -11.00
CA VAL A 3 22.59 -36.44 -11.49
C VAL A 3 23.21 -37.40 -12.53
N SER A 4 23.80 -36.84 -13.56
CA SER A 4 24.62 -37.60 -14.52
C SER A 4 25.82 -36.74 -14.87
N VAL A 5 27.01 -37.24 -14.59
CA VAL A 5 28.25 -36.53 -14.87
C VAL A 5 29.15 -37.46 -15.73
N THR A 6 29.53 -36.97 -16.89
CA THR A 6 30.51 -37.58 -17.77
C THR A 6 31.64 -36.60 -18.04
N LEU A 7 32.87 -37.04 -17.87
CA LEU A 7 34.06 -36.25 -18.20
C LEU A 7 34.74 -36.87 -19.43
N THR A 8 35.25 -36.02 -20.27
CA THR A 8 36.00 -36.41 -21.49
C THR A 8 37.42 -35.88 -21.39
N ASP A 9 38.43 -36.71 -21.61
CA ASP A 9 39.84 -36.29 -21.62
C ASP A 9 40.22 -35.58 -22.95
N ALA A 10 41.39 -35.06 -23.01
CA ALA A 10 41.92 -34.38 -24.21
C ALA A 10 42.06 -35.30 -25.43
N ALA A 11 42.12 -36.63 -25.26
CA ALA A 11 42.18 -37.62 -26.32
C ALA A 11 40.80 -38.07 -26.80
N GLY A 12 39.71 -37.57 -26.16
CA GLY A 12 38.33 -37.87 -26.52
C GLY A 12 37.75 -39.09 -25.77
N ASN A 13 38.46 -39.67 -24.80
CA ASN A 13 37.91 -40.79 -24.01
C ASN A 13 37.00 -40.25 -22.91
N SER A 14 35.86 -40.89 -22.75
CA SER A 14 34.89 -40.50 -21.71
C SER A 14 34.71 -41.60 -20.66
N ASN A 15 34.51 -41.23 -19.42
CA ASN A 15 34.13 -42.15 -18.37
C ASN A 15 32.65 -42.57 -18.51
N ALA A 16 32.28 -43.70 -17.93
CA ALA A 16 30.87 -44.01 -17.72
C ALA A 16 30.19 -42.96 -16.86
N ALA A 17 28.98 -42.61 -17.20
CA ALA A 17 28.22 -41.57 -16.47
C ALA A 17 28.12 -41.95 -14.96
N ARG A 18 28.53 -41.03 -14.11
CA ARG A 18 28.33 -41.15 -12.67
C ARG A 18 26.95 -40.64 -12.31
N THR A 19 26.12 -41.51 -11.79
CA THR A 19 24.71 -41.23 -11.46
C THR A 19 24.44 -41.21 -9.95
N THR A 20 25.47 -41.41 -9.11
CA THR A 20 25.35 -41.34 -7.66
C THR A 20 25.94 -40.04 -7.13
N LEU A 21 25.18 -39.35 -6.34
CA LEU A 21 25.60 -38.15 -5.58
C LEU A 21 25.78 -38.53 -4.13
N VAL A 22 26.86 -38.05 -3.51
CA VAL A 22 27.04 -38.12 -2.06
C VAL A 22 26.65 -36.73 -1.53
N GLU A 23 25.53 -36.64 -0.86
CA GLU A 23 25.03 -35.39 -0.28
C GLU A 23 25.45 -35.32 1.20
N SER A 24 26.06 -34.21 1.62
CA SER A 24 26.38 -33.96 3.04
C SER A 24 25.13 -33.55 3.83
N SER A 25 24.10 -33.10 3.13
CA SER A 25 22.74 -32.81 3.63
C SER A 25 21.76 -33.00 2.46
N ALA A 26 20.50 -33.32 2.79
CA ALA A 26 19.45 -33.43 1.78
C ALA A 26 19.31 -32.10 1.00
N GLN A 27 19.43 -32.19 -0.32
CA GLN A 27 19.21 -31.05 -1.22
C GLN A 27 17.73 -31.04 -1.65
N THR A 28 17.05 -29.96 -1.33
CA THR A 28 15.68 -29.70 -1.79
C THR A 28 15.73 -28.69 -2.92
N ILE A 29 15.08 -28.98 -4.03
CA ILE A 29 14.92 -28.05 -5.15
C ILE A 29 13.44 -27.72 -5.23
N ASP A 30 13.10 -26.47 -5.03
CA ASP A 30 11.79 -25.93 -5.34
C ASP A 30 11.91 -25.10 -6.62
N ALA A 31 11.27 -25.56 -7.68
CA ALA A 31 11.29 -24.95 -9.01
C ALA A 31 9.95 -24.28 -9.36
N ASN A 32 9.07 -24.13 -8.37
CA ASN A 32 7.76 -23.53 -8.57
C ASN A 32 7.73 -22.15 -7.92
N SER A 33 7.31 -21.16 -8.66
CA SER A 33 6.98 -19.86 -8.08
C SER A 33 5.59 -19.92 -7.45
N PRO A 34 5.35 -19.18 -6.35
CA PRO A 34 4.00 -19.04 -5.84
C PRO A 34 3.11 -18.51 -6.96
N ALA A 35 1.98 -19.17 -7.20
CA ALA A 35 1.00 -18.62 -8.12
C ALA A 35 0.29 -17.48 -7.40
N THR A 36 0.25 -16.32 -8.03
CA THR A 36 -0.56 -15.24 -7.51
C THR A 36 -2.01 -15.61 -7.65
N THR A 37 -2.60 -15.63 -6.52
CA THR A 37 -3.88 -15.11 -6.14
C THR A 37 -4.98 -15.26 -7.14
N THR A 38 -5.99 -15.83 -6.68
CA THR A 38 -7.29 -15.73 -7.33
C THR A 38 -7.90 -14.33 -7.12
N SER A 39 -7.50 -13.59 -6.08
CA SER A 39 -8.03 -12.24 -5.83
C SER A 39 -7.23 -11.45 -4.80
N VAL A 40 -7.21 -10.12 -4.98
CA VAL A 40 -6.96 -9.15 -3.93
C VAL A 40 -8.24 -8.31 -3.79
N THR A 41 -8.77 -8.22 -2.58
CA THR A 41 -9.98 -7.46 -2.29
C THR A 41 -9.71 -6.38 -1.25
N GLY A 42 -10.33 -5.22 -1.40
CA GLY A 42 -10.35 -4.14 -0.44
C GLY A 42 -11.78 -3.67 -0.19
N SER A 43 -12.05 -3.12 0.99
CA SER A 43 -13.30 -2.42 1.25
C SER A 43 -13.37 -1.15 0.41
N THR A 44 -14.58 -0.63 0.18
CA THR A 44 -14.77 0.63 -0.52
C THR A 44 -14.87 1.74 0.48
N ASP A 45 -13.91 2.63 0.43
CA ASP A 45 -13.81 3.75 1.36
C ASP A 45 -13.27 4.99 0.65
N SER A 46 -13.62 6.15 1.20
CA SER A 46 -12.96 7.41 0.91
C SER A 46 -11.90 7.63 1.98
N LEU A 47 -10.64 7.53 1.60
CA LEU A 47 -9.51 7.53 2.53
C LEU A 47 -8.81 8.88 2.48
N GLY A 48 -8.64 9.51 3.63
CA GLY A 48 -7.81 10.69 3.84
C GLY A 48 -6.48 10.34 4.51
N VAL A 49 -5.63 11.35 4.71
CA VAL A 49 -4.32 11.18 5.38
C VAL A 49 -4.47 10.55 6.77
N GLY A 50 -3.75 9.48 7.00
CA GLY A 50 -3.79 8.69 8.24
C GLY A 50 -4.79 7.54 8.24
N ASP A 51 -5.72 7.50 7.30
CA ASP A 51 -6.67 6.39 7.18
C ASP A 51 -5.99 5.12 6.69
N THR A 52 -6.56 3.99 7.06
CA THR A 52 -6.03 2.67 6.71
C THR A 52 -7.06 1.82 6.01
N ILE A 53 -6.58 0.96 5.10
CA ILE A 53 -7.38 -0.09 4.49
C ILE A 53 -6.66 -1.42 4.61
N THR A 54 -7.42 -2.48 4.90
CA THR A 54 -6.91 -3.85 4.92
C THR A 54 -7.25 -4.54 3.60
N LEU A 55 -6.21 -5.00 2.92
CA LEU A 55 -6.33 -5.86 1.74
C LEU A 55 -6.40 -7.32 2.15
N THR A 56 -7.28 -8.07 1.52
CA THR A 56 -7.32 -9.53 1.62
C THR A 56 -6.72 -10.12 0.35
N ILE A 57 -5.71 -10.95 0.50
CA ILE A 57 -4.92 -11.53 -0.59
C ILE A 57 -5.06 -13.05 -0.50
N VAL A 58 -5.64 -13.67 -1.53
CA VAL A 58 -5.74 -15.14 -1.61
C VAL A 58 -4.60 -15.66 -2.48
N ALA A 59 -3.74 -16.48 -1.97
CA ALA A 59 -2.59 -17.07 -2.67
C ALA A 59 -2.80 -18.55 -2.94
N SER A 60 -1.91 -19.17 -3.72
CA SER A 60 -1.95 -20.60 -4.03
C SER A 60 -1.48 -21.49 -2.87
N GLU A 61 -0.68 -20.95 -1.98
CA GLU A 61 0.00 -21.68 -0.92
C GLU A 61 0.16 -20.88 0.36
N ALA A 62 0.51 -21.58 1.44
CA ALA A 62 0.82 -20.97 2.72
C ALA A 62 2.33 -20.67 2.84
N SER A 63 2.73 -20.03 3.95
CA SER A 63 4.13 -19.71 4.29
C SER A 63 4.81 -18.73 3.31
N LEU A 64 4.03 -17.90 2.63
CA LEU A 64 4.54 -16.83 1.79
C LEU A 64 4.91 -15.59 2.59
N THR A 65 5.85 -14.84 2.08
CA THR A 65 6.23 -13.51 2.56
C THR A 65 5.95 -12.46 1.48
N CYS A 66 5.74 -11.22 1.87
CA CYS A 66 5.67 -10.12 0.93
C CYS A 66 7.08 -9.68 0.54
N SER A 67 7.45 -9.90 -0.71
CA SER A 67 8.73 -9.47 -1.26
C SER A 67 8.69 -8.02 -1.72
N ALA A 68 7.62 -7.62 -2.42
CA ALA A 68 7.35 -6.24 -2.81
C ALA A 68 5.83 -6.05 -2.94
N CYS A 69 5.21 -5.47 -1.92
CA CYS A 69 3.78 -5.23 -1.87
C CYS A 69 3.51 -3.75 -1.67
N THR A 70 2.84 -3.14 -2.62
CA THR A 70 2.51 -1.72 -2.59
C THR A 70 1.06 -1.46 -2.95
N MET A 71 0.51 -0.37 -2.46
CA MET A 71 -0.74 0.24 -2.88
C MET A 71 -0.53 1.74 -3.01
N ASN A 72 -0.98 2.34 -4.09
CA ASN A 72 -0.82 3.77 -4.38
C ASN A 72 0.64 4.26 -4.16
N SER A 73 1.61 3.45 -4.58
CA SER A 73 3.07 3.62 -4.36
C SER A 73 3.54 3.56 -2.90
N GLY A 74 2.63 3.41 -1.94
CA GLY A 74 2.96 3.19 -0.53
C GLY A 74 3.19 1.71 -0.23
N THR A 75 4.18 1.40 0.61
CA THR A 75 4.44 0.03 1.04
C THR A 75 3.33 -0.49 1.93
N LEU A 76 2.84 -1.71 1.66
CA LEU A 76 1.92 -2.39 2.56
C LEU A 76 2.64 -2.85 3.83
N THR A 77 1.96 -2.76 4.94
CA THR A 77 2.44 -3.18 6.26
C THR A 77 1.61 -4.36 6.79
N SER A 78 2.02 -4.93 7.91
CA SER A 78 1.27 -5.98 8.62
C SER A 78 0.84 -7.15 7.71
N PHE A 79 1.68 -7.52 6.72
CA PHE A 79 1.43 -8.68 5.90
C PHE A 79 1.49 -9.94 6.77
N GLY A 80 0.46 -10.75 6.72
CA GLY A 80 0.39 -11.98 7.52
C GLY A 80 -0.69 -12.94 7.05
N LEU A 81 -0.47 -14.22 7.36
CA LEU A 81 -1.43 -15.29 7.10
C LEU A 81 -2.64 -15.11 8.01
N SER A 82 -3.83 -15.02 7.43
CA SER A 82 -5.09 -14.93 8.13
C SER A 82 -5.73 -16.33 8.31
N SER A 83 -5.82 -17.11 7.23
CA SER A 83 -6.39 -18.46 7.26
C SER A 83 -6.05 -19.22 5.97
N GLY A 84 -5.66 -20.50 6.07
CA GLY A 84 -5.35 -21.33 4.91
C GLY A 84 -4.28 -20.73 4.01
N THR A 85 -4.66 -20.23 2.86
CA THR A 85 -3.79 -19.49 1.92
C THR A 85 -4.20 -18.04 1.76
N THR A 86 -5.01 -17.53 2.69
CA THR A 86 -5.49 -16.14 2.70
C THR A 86 -4.61 -15.30 3.62
N TYR A 87 -4.11 -14.20 3.10
CA TYR A 87 -3.28 -13.22 3.78
C TYR A 87 -4.01 -11.90 3.90
N THR A 88 -3.59 -11.10 4.86
CA THR A 88 -4.00 -9.69 4.99
C THR A 88 -2.77 -8.80 4.94
N ALA A 89 -2.96 -7.58 4.44
CA ALA A 89 -1.96 -6.52 4.48
C ALA A 89 -2.66 -5.18 4.67
N VAL A 90 -1.99 -4.22 5.28
CA VAL A 90 -2.55 -2.90 5.57
C VAL A 90 -1.83 -1.83 4.74
N TYR A 91 -2.60 -0.97 4.12
CA TYR A 91 -2.14 0.28 3.53
C TYR A 91 -2.58 1.44 4.43
N THR A 92 -1.71 2.42 4.60
CA THR A 92 -2.00 3.68 5.30
C THR A 92 -1.74 4.83 4.34
N VAL A 93 -2.69 5.75 4.24
CA VAL A 93 -2.53 6.97 3.44
C VAL A 93 -1.53 7.90 4.14
N VAL A 94 -0.51 8.32 3.42
CA VAL A 94 0.53 9.23 3.91
C VAL A 94 0.45 10.55 3.15
N GLU A 95 0.64 11.65 3.86
CA GLU A 95 0.67 13.01 3.31
C GLU A 95 1.57 13.12 2.09
N GLY A 96 1.08 13.74 1.02
CA GLY A 96 1.81 13.99 -0.23
C GLY A 96 1.88 12.79 -1.17
N GLN A 97 1.18 11.70 -0.91
CA GLN A 97 0.97 10.65 -1.89
C GLN A 97 0.02 11.14 -2.99
N THR A 98 -0.07 10.38 -4.08
CA THR A 98 -0.97 10.73 -5.20
C THR A 98 -2.42 10.49 -4.81
N ASP A 99 -3.28 11.45 -5.07
CA ASP A 99 -4.72 11.27 -4.97
C ASP A 99 -5.23 10.26 -5.98
N ARG A 100 -6.22 9.48 -5.58
CA ARG A 100 -6.85 8.49 -6.43
C ARG A 100 -8.35 8.76 -6.57
N ALA A 101 -8.76 9.00 -7.82
CA ALA A 101 -10.18 9.08 -8.16
C ALA A 101 -10.83 7.68 -8.20
N ALA A 102 -12.14 7.63 -8.04
CA ALA A 102 -12.92 6.41 -8.19
C ALA A 102 -12.68 5.73 -9.55
N GLY A 103 -12.48 4.43 -9.55
CA GLY A 103 -12.27 3.63 -10.76
C GLY A 103 -10.89 3.75 -11.41
N ALA A 104 -9.94 4.48 -10.82
CA ALA A 104 -8.56 4.47 -11.28
C ALA A 104 -7.94 3.06 -11.12
N SER A 105 -7.24 2.57 -12.15
CA SER A 105 -6.63 1.25 -12.20
C SER A 105 -5.14 1.27 -11.83
N ASN A 106 -4.55 0.07 -11.66
CA ASN A 106 -3.10 -0.14 -11.52
C ASN A 106 -2.44 0.55 -10.32
N PHE A 107 -3.12 0.56 -9.18
CA PHE A 107 -2.59 1.19 -7.97
C PHE A 107 -2.13 0.19 -6.88
N ILE A 108 -2.16 -1.12 -7.18
CA ILE A 108 -1.53 -2.14 -6.35
C ILE A 108 -0.46 -2.91 -7.13
N SER A 109 0.52 -3.42 -6.38
CA SER A 109 1.51 -4.38 -6.88
C SER A 109 1.83 -5.35 -5.75
N ILE A 110 1.50 -6.63 -5.94
CA ILE A 110 1.71 -7.67 -4.94
C ILE A 110 2.68 -8.70 -5.48
N VAL A 111 3.87 -8.74 -4.90
CA VAL A 111 4.89 -9.76 -5.18
C VAL A 111 5.14 -10.55 -3.90
N LEU A 112 4.80 -11.82 -3.94
CA LEU A 112 4.99 -12.76 -2.84
C LEU A 112 6.21 -13.65 -3.12
N SER A 113 6.86 -14.10 -2.06
CA SER A 113 7.98 -15.04 -2.12
C SER A 113 7.70 -16.25 -1.25
N ASP A 114 8.03 -17.44 -1.75
CA ASP A 114 8.04 -18.67 -0.97
C ASP A 114 9.32 -18.83 -0.12
N ALA A 115 9.42 -19.93 0.60
CA ALA A 115 10.56 -20.24 1.47
C ALA A 115 11.86 -20.53 0.70
N ALA A 116 11.77 -20.91 -0.57
CA ALA A 116 12.92 -21.16 -1.45
C ALA A 116 13.44 -19.87 -2.11
N GLY A 117 12.67 -18.78 -2.03
CA GLY A 117 12.98 -17.48 -2.64
C GLY A 117 12.40 -17.29 -4.04
N ASN A 118 11.56 -18.21 -4.54
CA ASN A 118 10.86 -17.99 -5.80
C ASN A 118 9.76 -16.94 -5.60
N THR A 119 9.54 -16.11 -6.62
CA THR A 119 8.53 -15.05 -6.56
C THR A 119 7.53 -15.16 -7.70
N ASN A 120 6.30 -14.68 -7.45
CA ASN A 120 5.32 -14.54 -8.52
C ASN A 120 5.62 -13.31 -9.40
N ALA A 121 5.03 -13.26 -10.58
CA ALA A 121 4.90 -12.02 -11.33
C ALA A 121 4.00 -11.04 -10.55
N ALA A 122 4.31 -9.74 -10.61
CA ALA A 122 3.54 -8.73 -9.89
C ALA A 122 2.04 -8.80 -10.24
N PHE A 123 1.21 -8.95 -9.21
CA PHE A 123 -0.24 -8.92 -9.35
C PHE A 123 -0.74 -7.49 -9.14
N ALA A 124 -1.46 -6.96 -10.12
CA ALA A 124 -1.84 -5.56 -10.17
C ALA A 124 -3.36 -5.31 -10.18
N THR A 125 -4.17 -6.35 -10.04
CA THR A 125 -5.63 -6.23 -10.10
C THR A 125 -6.22 -6.22 -8.68
N LEU A 126 -6.90 -5.15 -8.30
CA LEU A 126 -7.70 -5.09 -7.08
C LEU A 126 -9.18 -5.25 -7.41
N THR A 127 -9.84 -6.13 -6.69
CA THR A 127 -11.30 -6.23 -6.71
C THR A 127 -11.86 -5.34 -5.60
N GLU A 128 -12.52 -4.27 -5.98
CA GLU A 128 -13.19 -3.34 -5.06
C GLU A 128 -14.60 -3.86 -4.77
N SER A 129 -14.89 -4.10 -3.51
CA SER A 129 -16.14 -4.73 -3.08
C SER A 129 -17.15 -3.64 -2.66
N GLY A 130 -18.15 -3.38 -3.50
CA GLY A 130 -19.28 -2.50 -3.20
C GLY A 130 -19.16 -1.03 -3.67
N GLY A 131 -18.12 -0.67 -4.41
CA GLY A 131 -17.88 0.68 -4.95
C GLY A 131 -16.42 0.89 -5.30
N HIS A 132 -15.93 2.11 -5.23
CA HIS A 132 -14.54 2.42 -5.55
C HIS A 132 -13.81 3.03 -4.35
N ILE A 133 -12.57 2.62 -4.15
CA ILE A 133 -11.66 3.27 -3.20
C ILE A 133 -11.25 4.61 -3.81
N THR A 134 -11.40 5.70 -3.04
CA THR A 134 -10.83 7.00 -3.35
C THR A 134 -9.77 7.36 -2.32
N ILE A 135 -8.74 8.07 -2.72
CA ILE A 135 -7.68 8.52 -1.81
C ILE A 135 -7.49 10.02 -2.02
N ASP A 136 -7.56 10.75 -0.93
CA ASP A 136 -7.12 12.14 -0.82
C ASP A 136 -5.94 12.17 0.16
N ALA A 137 -4.74 12.29 -0.38
CA ALA A 137 -3.50 12.21 0.37
C ALA A 137 -2.91 13.61 0.67
N ASN A 138 -3.70 14.66 0.52
CA ASN A 138 -3.23 16.03 0.68
C ASN A 138 -4.07 16.79 1.72
N SER A 139 -3.45 17.10 2.85
CA SER A 139 -4.10 17.89 3.90
C SER A 139 -4.33 19.33 3.45
N PRO A 140 -5.40 19.99 3.94
CA PRO A 140 -5.64 21.40 3.68
C PRO A 140 -4.46 22.28 4.07
N THR A 141 -4.07 23.22 3.19
CA THR A 141 -3.01 24.18 3.47
C THR A 141 -3.58 25.58 3.60
N ILE A 142 -3.36 26.19 4.77
CA ILE A 142 -3.67 27.62 5.01
C ILE A 142 -2.49 28.45 4.51
N THR A 143 -2.77 29.38 3.58
CA THR A 143 -1.76 30.30 3.02
C THR A 143 -1.66 31.58 3.81
N SER A 144 -2.76 32.04 4.41
CA SER A 144 -2.77 33.19 5.31
C SER A 144 -3.97 33.17 6.25
N ALA A 145 -3.81 33.81 7.41
CA ALA A 145 -4.90 34.14 8.31
C ALA A 145 -4.78 35.62 8.71
N THR A 146 -5.82 36.39 8.51
CA THR A 146 -5.82 37.83 8.79
C THR A 146 -7.01 38.25 9.63
N VAL A 147 -6.82 39.28 10.41
CA VAL A 147 -7.87 39.93 11.18
C VAL A 147 -7.87 41.41 10.79
N THR A 148 -9.04 41.99 10.56
CA THR A 148 -9.13 43.44 10.37
C THR A 148 -8.76 44.10 11.67
N GLY A 149 -7.72 44.97 11.63
CA GLY A 149 -7.22 45.68 12.79
C GLY A 149 -8.25 46.64 13.38
N GLY A 150 -8.15 46.90 14.68
CA GLY A 150 -9.01 47.82 15.40
C GLY A 150 -9.02 47.50 16.90
N THR A 151 -9.63 48.38 17.69
CA THR A 151 -9.88 48.14 19.12
C THR A 151 -11.25 47.51 19.28
N ALA A 152 -11.31 46.30 19.80
CA ALA A 152 -12.56 45.59 20.12
C ALA A 152 -12.85 45.69 21.62
N LYS A 153 -14.11 45.88 21.99
CA LYS A 153 -14.64 45.87 23.35
C LYS A 153 -15.55 44.66 23.57
N ILE A 154 -15.98 44.50 24.80
CA ILE A 154 -16.92 43.42 25.15
C ILE A 154 -18.19 43.50 24.30
N GLY A 155 -18.52 42.40 23.62
CA GLY A 155 -19.67 42.25 22.71
C GLY A 155 -19.36 42.50 21.22
N ASP A 156 -18.18 43.01 20.88
CA ASP A 156 -17.79 43.18 19.51
C ASP A 156 -17.40 41.84 18.86
N ALA A 157 -17.80 41.65 17.63
CA ALA A 157 -17.37 40.48 16.82
C ALA A 157 -16.07 40.81 16.08
N ILE A 158 -15.14 39.85 16.10
CA ILE A 158 -13.89 39.91 15.33
C ILE A 158 -13.95 38.87 14.23
N THR A 159 -13.76 39.27 12.99
CA THR A 159 -13.72 38.39 11.86
C THR A 159 -12.28 38.00 11.54
N VAL A 160 -12.02 36.68 11.49
CA VAL A 160 -10.77 36.11 10.99
C VAL A 160 -10.99 35.66 9.56
N THR A 161 -10.21 36.21 8.65
CA THR A 161 -10.22 35.78 7.22
C THR A 161 -9.07 34.82 7.01
N VAL A 162 -9.38 33.62 6.50
CA VAL A 162 -8.40 32.57 6.20
C VAL A 162 -8.36 32.36 4.70
N ALA A 163 -7.18 32.39 4.12
CA ALA A 163 -6.95 31.94 2.74
C ALA A 163 -6.33 30.55 2.74
N ALA A 164 -6.86 29.66 1.91
CA ALA A 164 -6.38 28.31 1.72
C ALA A 164 -6.09 28.05 0.23
N VAL A 165 -5.41 26.94 -0.07
CA VAL A 165 -5.02 26.61 -1.45
C VAL A 165 -6.25 26.24 -2.32
N THR A 166 -7.27 25.62 -1.72
CA THR A 166 -8.52 25.23 -2.38
C THR A 166 -9.73 25.62 -1.54
N ALA A 167 -10.92 25.49 -2.08
CA ALA A 167 -12.19 25.68 -1.38
C ALA A 167 -12.81 24.34 -0.96
N GLY A 168 -13.96 24.38 -0.26
CA GLY A 168 -14.72 23.19 0.13
C GLY A 168 -14.38 22.68 1.54
N TYR A 169 -13.72 23.52 2.36
CA TYR A 169 -13.34 23.13 3.72
C TYR A 169 -14.46 23.38 4.73
N THR A 170 -14.36 22.67 5.85
CA THR A 170 -15.14 22.94 7.07
C THR A 170 -14.20 23.40 8.18
N LEU A 171 -14.73 24.16 9.10
CA LEU A 171 -13.95 24.64 10.24
C LEU A 171 -13.79 23.50 11.27
N GLY A 172 -12.56 23.03 11.46
CA GLY A 172 -12.18 22.19 12.58
C GLY A 172 -12.08 22.98 13.89
N THR A 173 -11.51 22.39 14.92
CA THR A 173 -11.26 23.09 16.19
C THR A 173 -10.30 24.26 15.97
N SER A 174 -10.83 25.47 16.04
CA SER A 174 -10.10 26.71 15.76
C SER A 174 -10.38 27.70 16.85
N THR A 175 -9.34 28.39 17.36
CA THR A 175 -9.49 29.34 18.46
C THR A 175 -8.76 30.64 18.16
N MET A 176 -9.26 31.73 18.75
CA MET A 176 -8.57 33.01 18.87
C MET A 176 -8.56 33.42 20.32
N ASN A 177 -7.38 33.71 20.89
CA ASN A 177 -7.19 34.04 22.30
C ASN A 177 -7.90 33.05 23.26
N GLY A 178 -7.86 31.74 22.93
CA GLY A 178 -8.48 30.66 23.71
C GLY A 178 -10.00 30.53 23.56
N VAL A 179 -10.64 31.34 22.73
CA VAL A 179 -12.09 31.29 22.44
C VAL A 179 -12.31 30.61 21.08
N ASN A 180 -13.23 29.67 21.03
CA ASN A 180 -13.57 28.98 19.80
C ASN A 180 -14.12 29.96 18.74
N LEU A 181 -13.62 29.83 17.53
CA LEU A 181 -14.18 30.51 16.37
C LEU A 181 -15.49 29.81 15.95
N ALA A 182 -16.45 30.61 15.48
CA ALA A 182 -17.76 30.14 15.03
C ALA A 182 -18.21 30.92 13.79
N GLY A 183 -19.27 30.45 13.13
CA GLY A 183 -19.85 31.12 11.96
C GLY A 183 -18.97 31.06 10.73
N PHE A 184 -18.26 29.96 10.53
CA PHE A 184 -17.45 29.74 9.34
C PHE A 184 -18.33 29.72 8.10
N SER A 185 -17.90 30.46 7.07
CA SER A 185 -18.45 30.37 5.72
C SER A 185 -17.31 30.23 4.73
N ASP A 186 -17.38 29.23 3.87
CA ASP A 186 -16.48 29.12 2.74
C ASP A 186 -16.92 30.12 1.67
N GLY A 187 -16.05 31.05 1.35
CA GLY A 187 -16.35 32.16 0.42
C GLY A 187 -16.41 31.72 -1.04
N GLY A 188 -16.15 30.45 -1.35
CA GLY A 188 -16.06 29.96 -2.72
C GLY A 188 -14.97 30.69 -3.52
N GLY A 189 -14.00 29.95 -4.05
CA GLY A 189 -12.96 30.50 -4.92
C GLY A 189 -13.49 30.82 -6.33
#